data_54dc3aec166caf8a883429700e1366e7
#
_entry.id   54dc3aec166caf8a883429700e1366e7
#
_cell.length_a   1.000
_cell.length_b   1.000
_cell.length_c   1.000
_cell.angle_alpha   90.00
_cell.angle_beta   90.00
_cell.angle_gamma   90.00
#
_symmetry.space_group_name_H-M   'P 1'
#
loop_
_entity.id
_entity.type
_entity.pdbx_description
1 polymer ?
#
loop_
_entity_poly.entity_id
_entity_poly.type
_entity_poly.pdbx_seq_one_letter_code
_entity_poly.pdbx_strand_id
1 'polypeptide(L)'
;MSQPPADADAAGKTAAGAEDVAAGQGLAATQPGPDARYPMPSVPATKALQGERDTAKPAASKEEERRRPGAALAAAVREFVVVGAIALALSFLVKTFLVQAFYIPSESMESTLVKNDRVIVNKLVPGLIGLHRGDVVVFEDPGNWLSPTPTKDRGPVINELVKAATFVGLLPDTAEGHLIKRVIGLPGDHVTCCDAQGRLSVNGKAINEPYVKAGEKPSEIGFDITVPAGKIWVMGDNRGHSSDSRLHDASGNGSDGSVDVSLVTGRAFVLVWPIGRAGWLSNYGSTFAAVPAP
;
A
#
# COMPACT_ATOMS: atom_id res chain seq x y z
N MET A 1 10.50 -46.08 -37.66
CA MET A 1 10.06 -47.44 -37.25
C MET A 1 10.19 -47.45 -35.75
N SER A 2 9.25 -47.41 -34.90
CA SER A 2 7.87 -47.86 -34.82
C SER A 2 7.16 -46.94 -33.78
N GLN A 3 5.96 -46.57 -34.13
CA GLN A 3 4.97 -45.92 -33.25
C GLN A 3 4.10 -47.01 -32.56
N PRO A 4 3.07 -46.66 -31.79
CA PRO A 4 2.78 -47.04 -30.41
C PRO A 4 1.76 -48.18 -30.29
N PRO A 5 1.11 -48.40 -29.17
CA PRO A 5 -0.33 -48.30 -29.22
C PRO A 5 -1.03 -47.53 -28.03
N ALA A 6 -2.22 -47.14 -28.40
CA ALA A 6 -3.22 -46.44 -27.68
C ALA A 6 -4.18 -47.40 -26.92
N ASP A 7 -5.18 -46.78 -26.27
CA ASP A 7 -6.47 -47.30 -25.77
C ASP A 7 -6.45 -47.94 -24.36
N ALA A 8 -7.38 -47.68 -23.47
CA ALA A 8 -8.81 -47.44 -23.49
C ALA A 8 -9.22 -46.93 -22.09
N ASP A 9 -10.05 -45.95 -21.98
CA ASP A 9 -11.51 -45.95 -21.80
C ASP A 9 -12.05 -46.76 -20.59
N ALA A 10 -12.65 -46.05 -19.65
CA ALA A 10 -13.87 -46.50 -18.96
C ALA A 10 -14.44 -45.41 -18.06
N ALA A 11 -15.51 -44.89 -18.47
CA ALA A 11 -16.65 -44.29 -17.86
C ALA A 11 -17.15 -44.97 -16.56
N GLY A 12 -17.64 -44.15 -15.64
CA GLY A 12 -18.35 -44.59 -14.44
C GLY A 12 -19.18 -43.45 -13.84
N LYS A 13 -20.39 -43.33 -14.35
CA LYS A 13 -21.58 -42.65 -13.82
C LYS A 13 -21.99 -43.21 -12.45
N THR A 14 -22.60 -42.35 -11.65
CA THR A 14 -23.94 -42.43 -10.94
C THR A 14 -23.82 -41.63 -9.67
N ALA A 15 -24.62 -40.67 -9.44
CA ALA A 15 -26.04 -40.47 -9.20
C ALA A 15 -26.33 -40.19 -7.73
N ALA A 16 -26.96 -39.05 -7.53
CA ALA A 16 -28.10 -38.70 -6.73
C ALA A 16 -28.21 -39.19 -5.27
N GLY A 17 -28.52 -38.21 -4.43
CA GLY A 17 -29.08 -38.39 -3.09
C GLY A 17 -29.59 -37.08 -2.57
N ALA A 18 -30.81 -36.72 -2.92
CA ALA A 18 -31.64 -35.72 -2.27
C ALA A 18 -32.38 -36.37 -1.11
N GLU A 19 -32.47 -35.68 0.01
CA GLU A 19 -33.49 -35.79 1.08
C GLU A 19 -33.29 -34.51 1.90
N ASP A 20 -34.10 -33.47 1.85
CA ASP A 20 -35.50 -33.32 2.26
C ASP A 20 -35.74 -33.72 3.72
N VAL A 21 -36.02 -32.78 4.59
CA VAL A 21 -36.91 -32.78 5.75
C VAL A 21 -36.92 -31.36 6.36
N ALA A 22 -37.97 -30.62 6.12
CA ALA A 22 -39.15 -30.32 6.95
C ALA A 22 -38.94 -29.20 7.98
N ALA A 23 -39.59 -28.10 7.70
CA ALA A 23 -40.79 -27.57 8.37
C ALA A 23 -40.64 -27.15 9.85
N GLY A 24 -40.90 -25.91 10.09
CA GLY A 24 -41.10 -25.34 11.45
C GLY A 24 -41.61 -23.94 11.39
N GLN A 25 -42.83 -23.77 11.13
CA GLN A 25 -43.89 -23.01 11.80
C GLN A 25 -43.72 -21.46 11.83
N GLY A 26 -44.64 -20.89 11.07
CA GLY A 26 -45.08 -19.52 11.10
C GLY A 26 -45.70 -19.14 12.45
N LEU A 27 -45.49 -17.90 12.77
CA LEU A 27 -46.30 -17.18 13.74
C LEU A 27 -47.05 -16.07 13.00
N ALA A 28 -48.35 -16.31 12.86
CA ALA A 28 -49.34 -15.40 12.32
C ALA A 28 -49.48 -14.17 13.23
N ALA A 29 -49.34 -13.00 12.67
CA ALA A 29 -49.74 -11.78 13.28
C ALA A 29 -51.25 -11.63 13.12
N THR A 30 -51.95 -11.68 14.22
CA THR A 30 -53.40 -11.42 14.37
C THR A 30 -53.61 -9.90 14.33
N GLN A 31 -54.40 -9.44 13.39
CA GLN A 31 -54.99 -8.10 13.40
C GLN A 31 -56.13 -8.05 14.41
N PRO A 32 -56.29 -6.98 15.25
CA PRO A 32 -57.53 -6.73 15.94
C PRO A 32 -58.44 -5.86 15.08
N GLY A 33 -59.70 -6.30 15.00
CA GLY A 33 -60.79 -5.65 14.26
C GLY A 33 -61.34 -4.39 14.97
N PRO A 34 -62.23 -3.65 14.30
CA PRO A 34 -62.75 -2.40 14.74
C PRO A 34 -63.93 -2.62 15.69
N ASP A 35 -64.01 -1.87 16.77
CA ASP A 35 -65.15 -1.38 17.50
C ASP A 35 -64.90 -1.36 19.03
N ALA A 36 -64.51 -0.22 19.51
CA ALA A 36 -64.78 0.17 20.86
C ALA A 36 -65.02 1.70 20.90
N ARG A 37 -66.29 2.07 20.86
CA ARG A 37 -66.77 3.41 21.09
C ARG A 37 -66.58 3.74 22.57
N TYR A 38 -65.78 4.75 22.85
CA TYR A 38 -65.75 5.41 24.16
C TYR A 38 -66.70 6.62 24.13
N PRO A 39 -67.57 6.81 25.13
CA PRO A 39 -68.47 7.95 25.22
C PRO A 39 -67.75 9.22 25.67
N MET A 40 -68.00 10.31 24.97
CA MET A 40 -67.55 11.65 25.32
C MET A 40 -68.33 12.17 26.50
N PRO A 41 -67.73 12.82 27.51
CA PRO A 41 -68.48 13.63 28.49
C PRO A 41 -68.85 14.99 27.91
N SER A 42 -70.07 15.32 27.98
CA SER A 42 -70.69 16.63 27.66
C SER A 42 -70.21 17.75 28.59
N VAL A 43 -69.69 18.81 27.97
CA VAL A 43 -69.32 20.06 28.64
C VAL A 43 -70.47 21.06 28.45
N PRO A 44 -70.97 21.72 29.54
CA PRO A 44 -72.06 22.67 29.43
C PRO A 44 -71.56 24.01 28.83
N ALA A 45 -72.42 24.60 28.03
CA ALA A 45 -72.25 25.90 27.43
C ALA A 45 -72.31 26.98 28.52
N THR A 46 -71.35 27.83 28.67
CA THR A 46 -71.43 29.09 29.39
C THR A 46 -71.21 30.27 28.43
N LYS A 47 -72.11 31.12 28.54
CA LYS A 47 -72.49 32.34 27.83
C LYS A 47 -71.38 33.37 27.68
N ALA A 48 -71.45 34.03 26.56
CA ALA A 48 -70.68 35.20 26.10
C ALA A 48 -70.48 36.28 27.16
N LEU A 49 -69.27 36.86 27.13
CA LEU A 49 -69.12 38.32 27.42
C LEU A 49 -68.07 38.82 26.39
N GLN A 50 -68.55 39.68 25.52
CA GLN A 50 -67.74 40.51 24.65
C GLN A 50 -66.81 41.39 25.47
N GLY A 51 -65.55 41.32 25.20
CA GLY A 51 -64.56 42.24 25.69
C GLY A 51 -63.51 42.42 24.58
N GLU A 52 -63.79 43.41 23.81
CA GLU A 52 -62.92 44.02 22.84
C GLU A 52 -61.64 44.48 23.56
N ARG A 53 -60.51 43.79 23.31
CA ARG A 53 -59.21 44.35 23.55
C ARG A 53 -58.33 43.99 22.37
N ASP A 54 -58.11 44.96 21.53
CA ASP A 54 -56.99 45.08 20.67
C ASP A 54 -55.72 44.76 21.43
N THR A 55 -55.20 43.56 21.25
CA THR A 55 -53.79 43.26 21.50
C THR A 55 -53.10 43.07 20.19
N ALA A 56 -52.44 44.15 19.82
CA ALA A 56 -51.48 44.14 18.72
C ALA A 56 -50.60 42.91 18.83
N LYS A 57 -50.73 42.03 17.82
CA LYS A 57 -49.78 40.98 17.55
C LYS A 57 -48.44 41.66 17.33
N PRO A 58 -47.39 41.35 18.10
CA PRO A 58 -46.10 41.91 17.80
C PRO A 58 -45.76 41.47 16.39
N ALA A 59 -45.63 42.46 15.51
CA ALA A 59 -45.01 42.26 14.19
C ALA A 59 -43.63 41.65 14.48
N ALA A 60 -43.54 40.33 14.30
CA ALA A 60 -42.27 39.69 14.24
C ALA A 60 -41.44 40.46 13.19
N SER A 61 -40.45 41.12 13.69
CA SER A 61 -39.56 41.96 12.94
C SER A 61 -38.99 41.12 11.77
N LYS A 62 -39.47 41.44 10.58
CA LYS A 62 -38.82 41.02 9.33
C LYS A 62 -37.47 41.74 9.17
N GLU A 63 -36.71 41.86 10.23
CA GLU A 63 -35.37 42.41 10.29
C GLU A 63 -34.31 41.32 10.33
N GLU A 64 -34.71 40.08 10.19
CA GLU A 64 -33.80 38.99 10.00
C GLU A 64 -33.61 38.73 8.51
N GLU A 65 -32.37 38.87 8.14
CA GLU A 65 -31.82 38.37 6.88
C GLU A 65 -31.68 39.34 5.70
N ARG A 66 -31.28 40.55 5.97
CA ARG A 66 -30.34 41.17 5.06
C ARG A 66 -28.92 40.67 5.38
N ARG A 67 -28.70 39.37 5.25
CA ARG A 67 -27.30 38.82 5.20
C ARG A 67 -26.60 39.57 4.10
N ARG A 68 -25.66 40.43 4.51
CA ARG A 68 -24.83 41.17 3.59
C ARG A 68 -24.13 40.15 2.68
N PRO A 69 -24.31 40.21 1.35
CA PRO A 69 -23.77 39.19 0.45
C PRO A 69 -22.25 38.99 0.65
N GLY A 70 -21.56 40.05 1.11
CA GLY A 70 -20.14 39.93 1.49
C GLY A 70 -19.85 39.10 2.73
N ALA A 71 -20.76 39.04 3.71
CA ALA A 71 -20.55 38.21 4.91
C ALA A 71 -20.74 36.71 4.59
N ALA A 72 -21.69 36.36 3.72
CA ALA A 72 -21.87 34.99 3.25
C ALA A 72 -20.68 34.53 2.39
N LEU A 73 -20.18 35.38 1.52
CA LEU A 73 -19.00 35.10 0.71
C LEU A 73 -17.75 34.94 1.60
N ALA A 74 -17.55 35.84 2.59
CA ALA A 74 -16.43 35.74 3.52
C ALA A 74 -16.50 34.46 4.36
N ALA A 75 -17.69 34.04 4.79
CA ALA A 75 -17.88 32.78 5.50
C ALA A 75 -17.55 31.57 4.63
N ALA A 76 -18.03 31.56 3.38
CA ALA A 76 -17.73 30.50 2.42
C ALA A 76 -16.23 30.43 2.09
N VAL A 77 -15.57 31.57 1.89
CA VAL A 77 -14.11 31.62 1.66
C VAL A 77 -13.35 31.10 2.88
N ARG A 78 -13.75 31.50 4.09
CA ARG A 78 -13.12 31.00 5.31
C ARG A 78 -13.27 29.48 5.44
N GLU A 79 -14.46 28.94 5.18
CA GLU A 79 -14.70 27.50 5.23
C GLU A 79 -13.85 26.76 4.22
N PHE A 80 -13.76 27.26 2.98
CA PHE A 80 -12.93 26.69 1.93
C PHE A 80 -11.45 26.71 2.31
N VAL A 81 -10.96 27.81 2.90
CA VAL A 81 -9.58 27.93 3.37
C VAL A 81 -9.29 26.96 4.51
N VAL A 82 -10.22 26.83 5.47
CA VAL A 82 -10.05 25.89 6.59
C VAL A 82 -10.03 24.45 6.12
N VAL A 83 -10.98 24.05 5.26
CA VAL A 83 -11.02 22.71 4.68
C VAL A 83 -9.75 22.43 3.87
N GLY A 84 -9.32 23.40 3.05
CA GLY A 84 -8.07 23.30 2.30
C GLY A 84 -6.84 23.15 3.20
N ALA A 85 -6.76 23.93 4.27
CA ALA A 85 -5.67 23.84 5.24
C ALA A 85 -5.63 22.47 5.95
N ILE A 86 -6.80 21.95 6.37
CA ILE A 86 -6.90 20.62 6.98
C ILE A 86 -6.49 19.53 5.97
N ALA A 87 -6.96 19.61 4.73
CA ALA A 87 -6.62 18.65 3.68
C ALA A 87 -5.10 18.65 3.39
N LEU A 88 -4.48 19.82 3.31
CA LEU A 88 -3.04 19.97 3.12
C LEU A 88 -2.25 19.43 4.33
N ALA A 89 -2.69 19.73 5.55
CA ALA A 89 -2.05 19.22 6.76
C ALA A 89 -2.13 17.69 6.82
N LEU A 90 -3.30 17.10 6.51
CA LEU A 90 -3.48 15.66 6.48
C LEU A 90 -2.63 15.01 5.37
N SER A 91 -2.63 15.59 4.18
CA SER A 91 -1.78 15.14 3.05
C SER A 91 -0.30 15.16 3.43
N PHE A 92 0.14 16.22 4.08
CA PHE A 92 1.51 16.34 4.59
C PHE A 92 1.85 15.25 5.60
N LEU A 93 0.97 15.01 6.59
CA LEU A 93 1.17 13.95 7.59
C LEU A 93 1.26 12.56 6.92
N VAL A 94 0.33 12.25 6.02
CA VAL A 94 0.33 10.97 5.31
C VAL A 94 1.63 10.80 4.52
N LYS A 95 2.03 11.81 3.73
CA LYS A 95 3.24 11.74 2.91
C LYS A 95 4.51 11.67 3.75
N THR A 96 4.57 12.41 4.86
CA THR A 96 5.77 12.45 5.70
C THR A 96 5.99 11.14 6.47
N PHE A 97 4.90 10.55 7.00
CA PHE A 97 5.02 9.44 7.96
C PHE A 97 4.55 8.08 7.44
N LEU A 98 3.68 8.04 6.45
CA LEU A 98 3.04 6.79 6.05
C LEU A 98 3.49 6.27 4.70
N VAL A 99 3.42 7.09 3.65
CA VAL A 99 3.68 6.62 2.29
C VAL A 99 4.43 7.64 1.44
N GLN A 100 5.23 7.13 0.51
CA GLN A 100 5.96 7.94 -0.46
C GLN A 100 5.95 7.28 -1.82
N ALA A 101 5.77 8.08 -2.89
CA ALA A 101 5.84 7.59 -4.26
C ALA A 101 7.25 7.72 -4.81
N PHE A 102 7.75 6.65 -5.44
CA PHE A 102 9.05 6.63 -6.12
C PHE A 102 8.90 6.27 -7.59
N TYR A 103 9.77 6.85 -8.39
CA TYR A 103 9.95 6.53 -9.80
C TYR A 103 11.11 5.54 -9.95
N ILE A 104 10.97 4.54 -10.82
CA ILE A 104 11.98 3.52 -11.06
C ILE A 104 12.82 3.89 -12.29
N PRO A 105 14.08 4.33 -12.12
CA PRO A 105 14.93 4.75 -13.23
C PRO A 105 15.72 3.61 -13.87
N SER A 106 15.90 2.48 -13.18
CA SER A 106 16.81 1.40 -13.56
C SER A 106 16.08 0.09 -13.85
N GLU A 107 16.79 -0.83 -14.49
CA GLU A 107 16.30 -2.17 -14.84
C GLU A 107 16.67 -3.25 -13.83
N SER A 108 17.33 -2.89 -12.72
CA SER A 108 17.85 -3.87 -11.75
C SER A 108 16.80 -4.75 -11.07
N MET A 109 15.52 -4.32 -11.09
CA MET A 109 14.37 -5.06 -10.57
C MET A 109 13.47 -5.60 -11.69
N GLU A 110 13.95 -5.63 -12.92
CA GLU A 110 13.19 -6.10 -14.08
C GLU A 110 12.79 -7.58 -13.90
N SER A 111 11.62 -7.92 -14.22
CA SER A 111 10.73 -9.01 -13.85
C SER A 111 9.64 -8.55 -12.88
N THR A 112 9.98 -7.88 -11.79
CA THR A 112 9.02 -7.31 -10.83
C THR A 112 8.67 -5.85 -11.20
N LEU A 113 9.70 -5.01 -11.37
CA LEU A 113 9.56 -3.58 -11.70
C LEU A 113 10.41 -3.27 -12.94
N VAL A 114 9.83 -2.53 -13.87
CA VAL A 114 10.57 -2.07 -15.06
C VAL A 114 10.81 -0.57 -14.99
N LYS A 115 11.73 -0.11 -15.83
CA LYS A 115 12.03 1.32 -15.97
C LYS A 115 10.76 2.12 -16.28
N ASN A 116 10.59 3.27 -15.64
CA ASN A 116 9.45 4.18 -15.68
C ASN A 116 8.24 3.75 -14.84
N ASP A 117 8.28 2.64 -14.14
CA ASP A 117 7.27 2.30 -13.15
C ASP A 117 7.24 3.33 -12.00
N ARG A 118 6.08 3.48 -11.38
CA ARG A 118 5.93 4.26 -10.14
C ARG A 118 5.35 3.38 -9.06
N VAL A 119 6.02 3.37 -7.94
CA VAL A 119 5.65 2.54 -6.78
C VAL A 119 5.33 3.39 -5.58
N ILE A 120 4.47 2.90 -4.72
CA ILE A 120 4.23 3.48 -3.40
C ILE A 120 4.98 2.65 -2.36
N VAL A 121 5.66 3.36 -1.50
CA VAL A 121 6.50 2.84 -0.43
C VAL A 121 5.85 3.13 0.93
N ASN A 122 5.75 2.11 1.76
CA ASN A 122 5.28 2.20 3.14
C ASN A 122 6.47 2.54 4.05
N LYS A 123 6.43 3.71 4.66
CA LYS A 123 7.48 4.24 5.56
C LYS A 123 7.38 3.72 7.00
N LEU A 124 6.33 2.99 7.35
CA LEU A 124 6.24 2.34 8.66
C LEU A 124 7.19 1.15 8.79
N VAL A 125 7.74 0.67 7.65
CA VAL A 125 8.81 -0.31 7.58
C VAL A 125 10.13 0.45 7.40
N PRO A 126 11.20 0.17 8.17
CA PRO A 126 11.34 -0.89 9.17
C PRO A 126 10.92 -0.48 10.60
N GLY A 127 10.50 0.76 10.84
CA GLY A 127 10.35 1.31 12.18
C GLY A 127 9.26 0.64 13.03
N LEU A 128 8.00 0.73 12.61
CA LEU A 128 6.85 0.16 13.32
C LEU A 128 6.53 -1.27 12.87
N ILE A 129 6.86 -1.59 11.63
CA ILE A 129 6.63 -2.90 11.02
C ILE A 129 7.99 -3.46 10.63
N GLY A 130 8.34 -4.65 11.11
CA GLY A 130 9.60 -5.31 10.81
C GLY A 130 9.78 -5.62 9.32
N LEU A 131 11.04 -5.74 8.90
CA LEU A 131 11.40 -6.24 7.57
C LEU A 131 11.24 -7.76 7.51
N HIS A 132 10.90 -8.25 6.33
CA HIS A 132 10.82 -9.67 6.03
C HIS A 132 11.68 -10.01 4.82
N ARG A 133 12.18 -11.22 4.77
CA ARG A 133 12.83 -11.76 3.57
C ARG A 133 11.84 -11.70 2.42
N GLY A 134 12.31 -11.28 1.25
CA GLY A 134 11.49 -11.08 0.06
C GLY A 134 10.87 -9.68 -0.08
N ASP A 135 10.88 -8.85 0.96
CA ASP A 135 10.39 -7.47 0.85
C ASP A 135 11.21 -6.69 -0.18
N VAL A 136 10.52 -5.93 -1.03
CA VAL A 136 11.15 -4.97 -1.93
C VAL A 136 11.30 -3.65 -1.19
N VAL A 137 12.53 -3.23 -0.95
CA VAL A 137 12.83 -2.03 -0.15
C VAL A 137 13.46 -0.93 -1.00
N VAL A 138 13.10 0.32 -0.66
CA VAL A 138 13.79 1.53 -1.11
C VAL A 138 14.69 1.99 0.02
N PHE A 139 15.94 2.31 -0.29
CA PHE A 139 16.92 2.74 0.69
C PHE A 139 17.87 3.78 0.09
N GLU A 140 18.45 4.60 0.95
CA GLU A 140 19.47 5.58 0.58
C GLU A 140 20.78 4.87 0.17
N ASP A 141 21.54 5.48 -0.75
CA ASP A 141 22.84 4.94 -1.20
C ASP A 141 23.77 4.72 0.01
N PRO A 142 24.18 3.47 0.30
CA PRO A 142 25.04 3.17 1.45
C PRO A 142 26.47 3.73 1.31
N GLY A 143 26.82 4.19 0.14
CA GLY A 143 28.13 4.79 -0.16
C GLY A 143 28.63 4.37 -1.53
N ASN A 144 28.43 5.23 -2.51
CA ASN A 144 28.93 5.10 -3.89
C ASN A 144 28.44 3.86 -4.68
N TRP A 145 27.25 3.31 -4.35
CA TRP A 145 26.60 2.30 -5.17
C TRP A 145 26.01 2.90 -6.43
N LEU A 146 25.67 4.19 -6.37
CA LEU A 146 25.20 4.95 -7.52
C LEU A 146 26.33 5.78 -8.10
N SER A 147 26.47 5.75 -9.43
CA SER A 147 27.32 6.72 -10.10
C SER A 147 26.76 8.13 -9.94
N PRO A 148 27.58 9.16 -9.73
CA PRO A 148 27.13 10.53 -9.65
C PRO A 148 26.30 10.90 -10.89
N THR A 149 25.02 11.15 -10.72
CA THR A 149 24.16 11.61 -11.81
C THR A 149 24.22 13.13 -11.86
N PRO A 150 24.59 13.74 -12.99
CA PRO A 150 24.55 15.18 -13.10
C PRO A 150 23.12 15.67 -12.92
N THR A 151 22.88 16.42 -11.87
CA THR A 151 21.59 17.07 -11.60
C THR A 151 21.26 18.01 -12.74
N LYS A 152 20.12 17.83 -13.36
CA LYS A 152 19.63 18.70 -14.43
C LYS A 152 19.26 20.05 -13.82
N ASP A 153 20.17 20.97 -13.84
CA ASP A 153 19.90 22.35 -13.37
C ASP A 153 18.86 23.00 -14.29
N ARG A 154 17.67 23.23 -13.74
CA ARG A 154 16.54 23.90 -14.42
C ARG A 154 16.45 25.38 -14.06
N GLY A 155 17.45 25.88 -13.34
CA GLY A 155 17.45 27.24 -12.79
C GLY A 155 16.76 27.32 -11.42
N PRO A 156 17.15 28.33 -10.59
CA PRO A 156 16.79 28.36 -9.17
C PRO A 156 15.27 28.40 -8.93
N VAL A 157 14.52 29.16 -9.72
CA VAL A 157 13.06 29.32 -9.55
C VAL A 157 12.31 28.00 -9.86
N ILE A 158 12.70 27.34 -10.95
CA ILE A 158 12.05 26.08 -11.36
C ILE A 158 12.41 24.96 -10.37
N ASN A 159 13.65 24.93 -9.90
CA ASN A 159 14.07 23.95 -8.90
C ASN A 159 13.29 24.09 -7.59
N GLU A 160 13.06 25.30 -7.08
CA GLU A 160 12.25 25.52 -5.88
C GLU A 160 10.77 25.17 -6.10
N LEU A 161 10.21 25.48 -7.29
CA LEU A 161 8.85 25.10 -7.62
C LEU A 161 8.68 23.58 -7.72
N VAL A 162 9.65 22.89 -8.32
CA VAL A 162 9.68 21.41 -8.38
C VAL A 162 9.79 20.81 -6.98
N LYS A 163 10.68 21.33 -6.13
CA LYS A 163 10.79 20.89 -4.71
C LYS A 163 9.47 21.09 -3.97
N ALA A 164 8.85 22.28 -4.10
CA ALA A 164 7.55 22.53 -3.48
C ALA A 164 6.46 21.58 -3.99
N ALA A 165 6.39 21.33 -5.30
CA ALA A 165 5.44 20.40 -5.90
C ALA A 165 5.69 18.94 -5.47
N THR A 166 6.97 18.54 -5.34
CA THR A 166 7.37 17.24 -4.80
C THR A 166 7.01 17.15 -3.32
N PHE A 167 7.28 18.22 -2.55
CA PHE A 167 6.95 18.29 -1.13
C PHE A 167 5.44 18.12 -0.85
N VAL A 168 4.57 18.80 -1.62
CA VAL A 168 3.10 18.62 -1.48
C VAL A 168 2.55 17.37 -2.17
N GLY A 169 3.39 16.55 -2.82
CA GLY A 169 2.98 15.28 -3.42
C GLY A 169 2.43 15.35 -4.84
N LEU A 170 2.51 16.52 -5.48
CA LEU A 170 2.10 16.69 -6.88
C LEU A 170 3.07 16.04 -7.87
N LEU A 171 4.35 15.95 -7.50
CA LEU A 171 5.38 15.24 -8.27
C LEU A 171 5.92 14.07 -7.45
N PRO A 172 6.22 12.92 -8.10
CA PRO A 172 6.95 11.84 -7.45
C PRO A 172 8.35 12.32 -7.07
N ASP A 173 8.88 11.81 -5.96
CA ASP A 173 10.27 12.01 -5.62
C ASP A 173 11.17 11.45 -6.73
N THR A 174 12.19 12.20 -7.10
CA THR A 174 13.23 11.67 -7.97
C THR A 174 13.98 10.62 -7.18
N ALA A 175 14.24 9.48 -7.80
CA ALA A 175 15.02 8.40 -7.16
C ALA A 175 16.51 8.77 -6.98
N GLU A 176 16.85 10.08 -7.01
CA GLU A 176 18.22 10.56 -6.81
C GLU A 176 18.68 10.16 -5.41
N GLY A 177 19.79 9.42 -5.35
CA GLY A 177 20.34 8.93 -4.09
C GLY A 177 19.62 7.74 -3.45
N HIS A 178 18.62 7.16 -4.10
CA HIS A 178 17.91 5.98 -3.59
C HIS A 178 18.04 4.78 -4.54
N LEU A 179 18.15 3.61 -3.94
CA LEU A 179 18.12 2.33 -4.64
C LEU A 179 16.88 1.55 -4.26
N ILE A 180 16.49 0.63 -5.15
CA ILE A 180 15.42 -0.33 -4.87
C ILE A 180 15.94 -1.74 -5.13
N LYS A 181 15.80 -2.63 -4.12
CA LYS A 181 16.26 -4.02 -4.18
C LYS A 181 15.34 -4.91 -3.35
N ARG A 182 15.52 -6.22 -3.48
CA ARG A 182 14.82 -7.22 -2.67
C ARG A 182 15.68 -7.67 -1.51
N VAL A 183 15.09 -7.75 -0.31
CA VAL A 183 15.73 -8.30 0.88
C VAL A 183 15.85 -9.82 0.73
N ILE A 184 17.07 -10.33 0.74
CA ILE A 184 17.36 -11.77 0.69
C ILE A 184 17.74 -12.28 2.07
N GLY A 185 18.56 -11.52 2.82
CA GLY A 185 18.97 -11.85 4.18
C GLY A 185 18.64 -10.74 5.17
N LEU A 186 18.21 -11.14 6.36
CA LEU A 186 17.98 -10.31 7.53
C LEU A 186 19.20 -10.36 8.46
N PRO A 187 19.32 -9.49 9.47
CA PRO A 187 20.43 -9.52 10.43
C PRO A 187 20.60 -10.91 11.04
N GLY A 188 21.83 -11.44 10.97
CA GLY A 188 22.19 -12.77 11.44
C GLY A 188 21.99 -13.90 10.44
N ASP A 189 21.33 -13.67 9.30
CA ASP A 189 21.18 -14.71 8.28
C ASP A 189 22.51 -15.09 7.64
N HIS A 190 22.70 -16.38 7.44
CA HIS A 190 23.77 -16.95 6.63
C HIS A 190 23.26 -17.17 5.21
N VAL A 191 23.82 -16.44 4.24
CA VAL A 191 23.39 -16.48 2.83
C VAL A 191 24.53 -16.98 1.97
N THR A 192 24.25 -18.03 1.20
CA THR A 192 25.28 -18.64 0.33
C THR A 192 24.79 -18.80 -1.09
N CYS A 193 25.67 -18.62 -2.05
CA CYS A 193 25.48 -18.99 -3.45
C CYS A 193 26.65 -19.85 -3.92
N CYS A 194 26.39 -20.96 -4.57
CA CYS A 194 25.11 -21.59 -4.85
C CYS A 194 25.21 -23.06 -4.47
N ASP A 195 24.04 -23.70 -4.24
CA ASP A 195 23.99 -25.16 -4.07
C ASP A 195 24.30 -25.89 -5.39
N ALA A 196 24.33 -27.23 -5.35
CA ALA A 196 24.62 -28.07 -6.53
C ALA A 196 23.60 -27.89 -7.66
N GLN A 197 22.43 -27.34 -7.38
CA GLN A 197 21.38 -27.03 -8.36
C GLN A 197 21.41 -25.56 -8.80
N GLY A 198 22.40 -24.78 -8.37
CA GLY A 198 22.58 -23.38 -8.72
C GLY A 198 21.64 -22.42 -7.95
N ARG A 199 21.04 -22.84 -6.83
CA ARG A 199 20.11 -22.03 -6.03
C ARG A 199 20.83 -21.31 -4.90
N LEU A 200 20.28 -20.17 -4.46
CA LEU A 200 20.67 -19.58 -3.20
C LEU A 200 20.23 -20.44 -2.01
N SER A 201 21.00 -20.36 -0.96
CA SER A 201 20.65 -20.93 0.34
C SER A 201 20.65 -19.83 1.41
N VAL A 202 19.65 -19.86 2.27
CA VAL A 202 19.56 -18.99 3.45
C VAL A 202 19.40 -19.88 4.69
N ASN A 203 20.29 -19.72 5.65
CA ASN A 203 20.38 -20.53 6.89
C ASN A 203 20.36 -22.04 6.58
N GLY A 204 21.13 -22.46 5.57
CA GLY A 204 21.23 -23.84 5.13
C GLY A 204 20.02 -24.35 4.33
N LYS A 205 19.01 -23.51 4.07
CA LYS A 205 17.83 -23.87 3.29
C LYS A 205 17.89 -23.29 1.88
N ALA A 206 17.95 -24.14 0.87
CA ALA A 206 17.88 -23.72 -0.51
C ALA A 206 16.50 -23.10 -0.83
N ILE A 207 16.49 -21.98 -1.54
CA ILE A 207 15.28 -21.24 -1.93
C ILE A 207 15.08 -21.27 -3.44
N ASN A 208 13.81 -21.33 -3.86
CA ASN A 208 13.40 -21.15 -5.24
C ASN A 208 12.87 -19.74 -5.42
N GLU A 209 13.44 -18.98 -6.32
CA GLU A 209 13.23 -17.55 -6.47
C GLU A 209 12.43 -17.19 -7.74
N PRO A 210 11.10 -17.31 -7.73
CA PRO A 210 10.28 -17.11 -8.93
C PRO A 210 10.23 -15.65 -9.42
N TYR A 211 10.75 -14.73 -8.63
CA TYR A 211 10.88 -13.31 -8.97
C TYR A 211 12.15 -12.98 -9.76
N VAL A 212 13.11 -13.89 -9.82
CA VAL A 212 14.32 -13.69 -10.65
C VAL A 212 13.92 -13.68 -12.12
N LYS A 213 14.51 -12.74 -12.87
CA LYS A 213 14.23 -12.58 -14.29
C LYS A 213 14.51 -13.90 -15.03
N ALA A 214 13.59 -14.28 -15.90
CA ALA A 214 13.68 -15.52 -16.65
C ALA A 214 14.99 -15.59 -17.45
N GLY A 215 15.70 -16.71 -17.35
CA GLY A 215 17.00 -16.93 -17.98
C GLY A 215 18.22 -16.45 -17.18
N GLU A 216 17.99 -15.73 -16.08
CA GLU A 216 19.06 -15.31 -15.18
C GLU A 216 19.38 -16.39 -14.16
N LYS A 217 20.66 -16.53 -13.80
CA LYS A 217 21.07 -17.34 -12.66
C LYS A 217 20.82 -16.57 -11.34
N PRO A 218 20.66 -17.26 -10.21
CA PRO A 218 20.57 -16.62 -8.89
C PRO A 218 21.77 -15.71 -8.58
N SER A 219 22.96 -16.11 -8.99
CA SER A 219 24.16 -15.25 -9.03
C SER A 219 25.20 -15.81 -9.98
N GLU A 220 25.96 -14.93 -10.63
CA GLU A 220 27.19 -15.30 -11.36
C GLU A 220 28.42 -15.33 -10.45
N ILE A 221 28.29 -14.76 -9.24
CA ILE A 221 29.35 -14.65 -8.26
C ILE A 221 29.00 -15.57 -7.09
N GLY A 222 29.91 -16.48 -6.74
CA GLY A 222 29.80 -17.26 -5.51
C GLY A 222 30.06 -16.38 -4.30
N PHE A 223 29.28 -16.56 -3.24
CA PHE A 223 29.48 -15.88 -1.97
C PHE A 223 28.98 -16.75 -0.80
N ASP A 224 29.58 -16.52 0.36
CA ASP A 224 29.26 -17.20 1.59
C ASP A 224 29.40 -16.16 2.73
N ILE A 225 28.27 -15.59 3.16
CA ILE A 225 28.26 -14.43 4.05
C ILE A 225 27.30 -14.62 5.21
N THR A 226 27.61 -13.98 6.32
CA THR A 226 26.65 -13.77 7.41
C THR A 226 26.29 -12.29 7.48
N VAL A 227 25.00 -11.99 7.42
CA VAL A 227 24.51 -10.61 7.45
C VAL A 227 24.79 -10.00 8.82
N PRO A 228 25.54 -8.89 8.92
CA PRO A 228 25.83 -8.27 10.20
C PRO A 228 24.60 -7.79 10.94
N ALA A 229 24.70 -7.65 12.26
CA ALA A 229 23.65 -7.07 13.10
C ALA A 229 23.27 -5.66 12.61
N GLY A 230 21.97 -5.37 12.52
CA GLY A 230 21.44 -4.08 12.06
C GLY A 230 21.55 -3.85 10.56
N LYS A 231 21.98 -4.83 9.77
CA LYS A 231 22.09 -4.74 8.32
C LYS A 231 21.20 -5.75 7.60
N ILE A 232 21.03 -5.58 6.31
CA ILE A 232 20.30 -6.48 5.40
C ILE A 232 21.15 -6.77 4.17
N TRP A 233 20.99 -7.97 3.62
CA TRP A 233 21.57 -8.36 2.33
C TRP A 233 20.50 -8.22 1.26
N VAL A 234 20.78 -7.41 0.23
CA VAL A 234 19.81 -7.08 -0.80
C VAL A 234 20.30 -7.46 -2.18
N MET A 235 19.40 -7.94 -3.04
CA MET A 235 19.71 -8.28 -4.42
C MET A 235 18.63 -7.76 -5.36
N GLY A 236 19.01 -7.47 -6.62
CA GLY A 236 18.04 -7.15 -7.66
C GLY A 236 17.39 -8.40 -8.22
N ASP A 237 16.18 -8.28 -8.74
CA ASP A 237 15.46 -9.39 -9.39
C ASP A 237 16.05 -9.67 -10.80
N ASN A 238 16.63 -8.66 -11.46
CA ASN A 238 17.43 -8.79 -12.67
C ASN A 238 18.90 -9.02 -12.30
N ARG A 239 19.24 -10.25 -11.93
CA ARG A 239 20.49 -10.66 -11.29
C ARG A 239 21.74 -10.27 -12.05
N GLY A 240 21.74 -10.37 -13.38
CA GLY A 240 22.87 -10.03 -14.23
C GLY A 240 23.05 -8.52 -14.44
N HIS A 241 22.00 -7.72 -14.15
CA HIS A 241 22.00 -6.27 -14.38
C HIS A 241 21.72 -5.49 -13.09
N SER A 242 22.21 -5.98 -11.96
CA SER A 242 22.00 -5.36 -10.66
C SER A 242 23.31 -5.16 -9.92
N SER A 243 23.68 -3.89 -9.76
CA SER A 243 24.69 -3.49 -8.79
C SER A 243 24.05 -3.52 -7.40
N ASP A 244 24.34 -4.55 -6.61
CA ASP A 244 23.72 -4.84 -5.33
C ASP A 244 24.75 -5.36 -4.31
N SER A 245 24.32 -5.91 -3.20
CA SER A 245 25.17 -6.40 -2.11
C SER A 245 26.33 -7.27 -2.60
N ARG A 246 26.10 -8.09 -3.61
CA ARG A 246 27.13 -9.01 -4.15
C ARG A 246 28.34 -8.30 -4.74
N LEU A 247 28.10 -7.17 -5.42
CA LEU A 247 29.16 -6.41 -6.10
C LEU A 247 29.88 -5.42 -5.19
N HIS A 248 29.30 -5.15 -4.02
CA HIS A 248 29.82 -4.18 -3.06
C HIS A 248 30.44 -4.83 -1.82
N ASP A 249 30.51 -6.17 -1.77
CA ASP A 249 31.13 -6.91 -0.68
C ASP A 249 32.58 -7.24 -0.97
N ALA A 250 33.44 -6.24 -0.87
CA ALA A 250 34.87 -6.39 -1.16
C ALA A 250 35.58 -7.33 -0.19
N SER A 251 35.10 -7.41 1.05
CA SER A 251 35.63 -8.30 2.10
C SER A 251 35.20 -9.76 1.93
N GLY A 252 34.11 -10.01 1.18
CA GLY A 252 33.56 -11.33 0.96
C GLY A 252 32.91 -11.98 2.20
N ASN A 253 32.68 -11.22 3.27
CA ASN A 253 32.11 -11.70 4.53
C ASN A 253 30.74 -11.08 4.85
N GLY A 254 30.20 -10.26 3.95
CA GLY A 254 28.91 -9.60 4.07
C GLY A 254 28.96 -8.22 4.72
N SER A 255 30.09 -7.79 5.29
CA SER A 255 30.14 -6.53 6.04
C SER A 255 30.03 -5.28 5.17
N ASP A 256 30.69 -5.31 4.00
CA ASP A 256 30.77 -4.16 3.10
C ASP A 256 29.55 -4.08 2.18
N GLY A 257 29.07 -5.25 1.72
CA GLY A 257 27.93 -5.36 0.81
C GLY A 257 26.56 -5.27 1.49
N SER A 258 26.49 -5.39 2.83
CA SER A 258 25.21 -5.29 3.54
C SER A 258 24.81 -3.84 3.79
N VAL A 259 23.52 -3.54 3.60
CA VAL A 259 22.92 -2.22 3.77
C VAL A 259 22.44 -2.05 5.21
N ASP A 260 22.77 -0.94 5.84
CA ASP A 260 22.26 -0.60 7.17
C ASP A 260 20.73 -0.42 7.13
N VAL A 261 20.02 -1.01 8.10
CA VAL A 261 18.57 -0.92 8.21
C VAL A 261 18.10 0.53 8.39
N SER A 262 18.94 1.39 8.98
CA SER A 262 18.64 2.80 9.16
C SER A 262 18.55 3.60 7.84
N LEU A 263 19.17 3.11 6.77
CA LEU A 263 19.09 3.70 5.43
C LEU A 263 17.81 3.31 4.68
N VAL A 264 17.04 2.35 5.21
CA VAL A 264 15.80 1.91 4.55
C VAL A 264 14.72 2.97 4.71
N THR A 265 14.34 3.59 3.60
CA THR A 265 13.23 4.56 3.51
C THR A 265 11.88 3.88 3.71
N GLY A 266 11.74 2.63 3.23
CA GLY A 266 10.53 1.85 3.41
C GLY A 266 10.38 0.68 2.44
N ARG A 267 9.24 -0.02 2.56
CA ARG A 267 8.88 -1.16 1.71
C ARG A 267 7.98 -0.74 0.56
N ALA A 268 8.37 -1.00 -0.67
CA ALA A 268 7.50 -0.89 -1.84
C ALA A 268 6.42 -1.98 -1.78
N PHE A 269 5.14 -1.60 -1.87
CA PHE A 269 4.03 -2.54 -1.70
C PHE A 269 3.01 -2.50 -2.84
N VAL A 270 2.97 -1.44 -3.63
CA VAL A 270 2.06 -1.32 -4.76
C VAL A 270 2.72 -0.57 -5.92
N LEU A 271 2.55 -1.09 -7.13
CA LEU A 271 2.86 -0.44 -8.38
C LEU A 271 1.59 0.29 -8.84
N VAL A 272 1.68 1.60 -9.06
CA VAL A 272 0.52 2.45 -9.40
C VAL A 272 0.54 2.96 -10.83
N TRP A 273 1.69 2.96 -11.48
CA TRP A 273 1.83 3.43 -12.85
C TRP A 273 2.91 2.63 -13.60
N PRO A 274 2.69 2.29 -14.86
CA PRO A 274 1.51 2.53 -15.69
C PRO A 274 0.29 1.72 -15.23
N ILE A 275 -0.92 2.24 -15.48
CA ILE A 275 -2.17 1.64 -14.98
C ILE A 275 -2.34 0.19 -15.46
N GLY A 276 -1.90 -0.13 -16.68
CA GLY A 276 -1.95 -1.49 -17.21
C GLY A 276 -1.08 -2.51 -16.47
N ARG A 277 -0.18 -2.06 -15.59
CA ARG A 277 0.67 -2.90 -14.73
C ARG A 277 0.42 -2.70 -13.25
N ALA A 278 -0.57 -1.84 -12.88
CA ALA A 278 -0.88 -1.55 -11.50
C ALA A 278 -1.26 -2.83 -10.73
N GLY A 279 -0.68 -2.99 -9.53
CA GLY A 279 -0.90 -4.18 -8.72
C GLY A 279 -0.06 -4.19 -7.45
N TRP A 280 -0.39 -5.10 -6.54
CA TRP A 280 0.35 -5.30 -5.31
C TRP A 280 1.68 -6.01 -5.56
N LEU A 281 2.73 -5.55 -4.90
CA LEU A 281 4.03 -6.20 -4.96
C LEU A 281 4.08 -7.32 -3.93
N SER A 282 4.37 -8.54 -4.41
CA SER A 282 4.54 -9.70 -3.56
C SER A 282 5.95 -9.72 -2.93
N ASN A 283 6.03 -10.07 -1.66
CA ASN A 283 7.29 -10.41 -1.00
C ASN A 283 7.65 -11.90 -1.15
N TYR A 284 6.83 -12.67 -1.83
CA TYR A 284 7.05 -14.10 -2.03
C TYR A 284 7.36 -14.87 -0.72
N GLY A 285 6.59 -14.59 0.32
CA GLY A 285 6.78 -15.20 1.65
C GLY A 285 6.87 -16.74 1.62
N SER A 286 6.19 -17.39 0.68
CA SER A 286 6.28 -18.84 0.47
C SER A 286 7.69 -19.32 0.10
N THR A 287 8.49 -18.52 -0.61
CA THR A 287 9.89 -18.82 -0.95
C THR A 287 10.74 -18.97 0.31
N PHE A 288 10.45 -18.17 1.33
CA PHE A 288 11.21 -18.12 2.57
C PHE A 288 10.55 -18.85 3.76
N ALA A 289 9.36 -19.44 3.55
CA ALA A 289 8.58 -20.03 4.65
C ALA A 289 9.30 -21.18 5.37
N ALA A 290 10.16 -21.93 4.68
CA ALA A 290 10.93 -23.03 5.26
C ALA A 290 12.33 -22.62 5.73
N VAL A 291 12.70 -21.35 5.62
CA VAL A 291 13.99 -20.82 6.08
C VAL A 291 13.92 -20.62 7.60
N PRO A 292 14.79 -21.25 8.38
CA PRO A 292 14.81 -21.08 9.82
C PRO A 292 15.17 -19.63 10.20
N ALA A 293 14.90 -19.26 11.45
CA ALA A 293 15.41 -18.03 12.03
C ALA A 293 16.94 -18.02 12.03
N PRO A 294 17.60 -16.85 12.02
CA PRO A 294 19.04 -16.72 12.10
C PRO A 294 19.59 -17.22 13.45
#